data_b07b38d7f2336e52cb1a8d8aeab52d35
#
_entry.id   b07b38d7f2336e52cb1a8d8aeab52d35
#
_cell.length_a   1.000
_cell.length_b   1.000
_cell.length_c   1.000
_cell.angle_alpha   90.00
_cell.angle_beta   90.00
_cell.angle_gamma   90.00
#
_symmetry.space_group_name_H-M   'P 1'
#
loop_
_entity.id
_entity.type
_entity.pdbx_description
1 polymer ?
#
loop_
_entity_poly.entity_id
_entity_poly.type
_entity_poly.pdbx_seq_one_letter_code
_entity_poly.pdbx_strand_id
1 'polypeptide(L)'
;MFSKGLLYVISGPMFAGKTSELLRFYDRTIYGNQRSILVKPSLDNRYSDCEVSTHDSKKRESFVLNNIEDLSSIIEKEHPENVFIDEAQFFSTKILKIVDELRKSGINVYCSLLNQTSEGKAFPFLDKKENVGELLVMADHVKTLNAVCPVCGKNATKTFKLESSGQEVDVGGSNKYEPRCYEHWEPKK
;
A
#
# COMPACT_ATOMS: atom_id res chain seq x y z
N MET A 1 17.99 2.71 -26.12
CA MET A 1 17.78 3.30 -24.79
C MET A 1 16.55 2.62 -24.21
N PHE A 2 16.70 1.80 -23.19
CA PHE A 2 15.54 1.22 -22.53
C PHE A 2 14.81 2.35 -21.78
N SER A 3 13.50 2.47 -21.96
CA SER A 3 12.69 3.43 -21.20
C SER A 3 12.69 3.01 -19.73
N LYS A 4 12.89 3.95 -18.80
CA LYS A 4 12.77 3.69 -17.38
C LYS A 4 11.31 3.39 -17.03
N GLY A 5 11.10 2.54 -16.04
CA GLY A 5 9.78 2.28 -15.47
C GLY A 5 9.27 3.46 -14.65
N LEU A 6 7.97 3.53 -14.49
CA LEU A 6 7.28 4.57 -13.70
C LEU A 6 6.89 4.05 -12.32
N LEU A 7 6.83 4.94 -11.33
CA LEU A 7 6.29 4.67 -10.01
C LEU A 7 4.93 5.34 -9.84
N TYR A 8 3.91 4.53 -9.56
CA TYR A 8 2.56 4.95 -9.22
C TYR A 8 2.30 4.65 -7.75
N VAL A 9 1.93 5.65 -6.97
CA VAL A 9 1.59 5.48 -5.56
C VAL A 9 0.12 5.81 -5.33
N ILE A 10 -0.60 4.86 -4.72
CA ILE A 10 -1.99 4.98 -4.29
C ILE A 10 -1.99 5.14 -2.78
N SER A 11 -2.37 6.31 -2.29
CA SER A 11 -2.30 6.65 -0.87
C SER A 11 -3.67 7.03 -0.30
N GLY A 12 -3.80 6.99 1.01
CA GLY A 12 -5.02 7.41 1.70
C GLY A 12 -5.21 6.72 3.04
N PRO A 13 -6.27 7.05 3.78
CA PRO A 13 -6.59 6.43 5.05
C PRO A 13 -7.05 4.97 4.88
N MET A 14 -7.26 4.27 5.98
CA MET A 14 -7.94 2.98 5.95
C MET A 14 -9.35 3.13 5.35
N PHE A 15 -9.83 2.07 4.71
CA PHE A 15 -11.17 2.01 4.07
C PHE A 15 -11.36 2.94 2.86
N ALA A 16 -10.30 3.53 2.32
CA ALA A 16 -10.36 4.40 1.14
C ALA A 16 -10.38 3.63 -0.20
N GLY A 17 -10.34 2.29 -0.19
CA GLY A 17 -10.36 1.48 -1.42
C GLY A 17 -9.01 1.40 -2.14
N LYS A 18 -7.88 1.60 -1.45
CA LYS A 18 -6.53 1.55 -2.04
C LYS A 18 -6.23 0.23 -2.74
N THR A 19 -6.46 -0.89 -2.06
CA THR A 19 -6.29 -2.24 -2.64
C THR A 19 -7.19 -2.44 -3.85
N SER A 20 -8.45 -1.99 -3.81
CA SER A 20 -9.37 -2.06 -4.95
C SER A 20 -8.84 -1.30 -6.16
N GLU A 21 -8.28 -0.12 -5.94
CA GLU A 21 -7.69 0.70 -7.01
C GLU A 21 -6.40 0.06 -7.54
N LEU A 22 -5.54 -0.50 -6.67
CA LEU A 22 -4.35 -1.25 -7.06
C LEU A 22 -4.73 -2.43 -7.95
N LEU A 23 -5.72 -3.24 -7.56
CA LEU A 23 -6.21 -4.37 -8.34
C LEU A 23 -6.87 -3.93 -9.66
N ARG A 24 -7.50 -2.77 -9.70
CA ARG A 24 -8.01 -2.19 -10.96
C ARG A 24 -6.88 -1.91 -11.95
N PHE A 25 -5.75 -1.39 -11.50
CA PHE A 25 -4.56 -1.21 -12.35
C PHE A 25 -3.96 -2.56 -12.74
N TYR A 26 -3.84 -3.50 -11.81
CA TYR A 26 -3.37 -4.85 -12.08
C TYR A 26 -4.19 -5.54 -13.17
N ASP A 27 -5.52 -5.57 -13.03
CA ASP A 27 -6.43 -6.17 -14.01
C ASP A 27 -6.24 -5.54 -15.41
N ARG A 28 -6.02 -4.23 -15.50
CA ARG A 28 -5.75 -3.54 -16.78
C ARG A 28 -4.48 -4.03 -17.45
N THR A 29 -3.40 -4.27 -16.70
CA THR A 29 -2.15 -4.80 -17.27
C THR A 29 -2.33 -6.23 -17.75
N ILE A 30 -3.08 -7.06 -17.01
CA ILE A 30 -3.42 -8.43 -17.43
C ILE A 30 -4.25 -8.43 -18.72
N TYR A 31 -5.28 -7.57 -18.83
CA TYR A 31 -6.06 -7.40 -20.07
C TYR A 31 -5.19 -6.90 -21.24
N GLY A 32 -4.13 -6.15 -20.94
CA GLY A 32 -3.13 -5.68 -21.91
C GLY A 32 -2.08 -6.74 -22.26
N ASN A 33 -2.22 -7.99 -21.81
CA ASN A 33 -1.25 -9.09 -21.98
C ASN A 33 0.17 -8.76 -21.47
N GLN A 34 0.28 -7.92 -20.45
CA GLN A 34 1.54 -7.57 -19.79
C GLN A 34 1.82 -8.55 -18.64
N ARG A 35 3.08 -8.96 -18.51
CA ARG A 35 3.49 -9.78 -17.35
C ARG A 35 3.50 -8.92 -16.11
N SER A 36 2.65 -9.27 -15.15
CA SER A 36 2.45 -8.50 -13.93
C SER A 36 2.42 -9.42 -12.72
N ILE A 37 3.08 -9.02 -11.65
CA ILE A 37 3.05 -9.72 -10.37
C ILE A 37 2.47 -8.83 -9.29
N LEU A 38 1.80 -9.46 -8.32
CA LEU A 38 1.21 -8.83 -7.15
C LEU A 38 1.93 -9.35 -5.90
N VAL A 39 2.33 -8.42 -5.02
CA VAL A 39 3.13 -8.70 -3.83
C VAL A 39 2.48 -8.06 -2.62
N LYS A 40 2.51 -8.73 -1.47
CA LYS A 40 2.11 -8.18 -0.18
C LYS A 40 3.06 -8.59 0.95
N PRO A 41 3.17 -7.80 2.03
CA PRO A 41 3.92 -8.20 3.21
C PRO A 41 3.18 -9.30 3.98
N SER A 42 3.93 -10.25 4.57
CA SER A 42 3.39 -11.32 5.42
C SER A 42 2.73 -10.80 6.70
N LEU A 43 3.09 -9.59 7.13
CA LEU A 43 2.48 -8.95 8.30
C LEU A 43 1.00 -8.60 8.10
N ASP A 44 0.54 -8.55 6.84
CA ASP A 44 -0.87 -8.29 6.52
C ASP A 44 -1.71 -9.57 6.50
N ASN A 45 -1.94 -10.16 7.69
CA ASN A 45 -2.73 -11.38 7.88
C ASN A 45 -4.25 -11.12 7.96
N ARG A 46 -4.73 -9.93 7.58
CA ARG A 46 -6.16 -9.56 7.66
C ARG A 46 -7.05 -10.34 6.70
N TYR A 47 -6.47 -10.93 5.68
CA TYR A 47 -7.11 -11.76 4.65
C TYR A 47 -6.24 -12.99 4.38
N SER A 48 -6.72 -13.99 3.63
CA SER A 48 -6.03 -15.27 3.38
C SER A 48 -4.55 -15.13 3.00
N ASP A 49 -3.73 -16.10 3.41
CA ASP A 49 -2.27 -16.04 3.36
C ASP A 49 -1.65 -15.84 1.97
N CYS A 50 -2.36 -16.17 0.88
CA CYS A 50 -1.84 -16.10 -0.50
C CYS A 50 -2.64 -15.21 -1.46
N GLU A 51 -3.56 -14.38 -0.94
CA GLU A 51 -4.43 -13.58 -1.81
C GLU A 51 -4.47 -12.12 -1.35
N VAL A 52 -4.42 -11.18 -2.29
CA VAL A 52 -4.87 -9.81 -2.06
C VAL A 52 -6.38 -9.78 -2.29
N SER A 53 -7.13 -9.42 -1.26
CA SER A 53 -8.59 -9.32 -1.35
C SER A 53 -9.08 -7.90 -1.05
N THR A 54 -10.11 -7.49 -1.77
CA THR A 54 -10.86 -6.27 -1.47
C THR A 54 -11.98 -6.58 -0.46
N HIS A 55 -12.55 -5.56 0.18
CA HIS A 55 -13.77 -5.69 0.97
C HIS A 55 -14.94 -6.27 0.14
N ASP A 56 -14.90 -6.13 -1.19
CA ASP A 56 -15.91 -6.65 -2.14
C ASP A 56 -15.58 -8.08 -2.66
N SER A 57 -14.69 -8.82 -1.97
CA SER A 57 -14.35 -10.24 -2.26
C SER A 57 -13.64 -10.48 -3.61
N LYS A 58 -13.09 -9.46 -4.28
CA LYS A 58 -12.18 -9.69 -5.42
C LYS A 58 -10.84 -10.17 -4.88
N LYS A 59 -10.45 -11.38 -5.29
CA LYS A 59 -9.20 -12.00 -4.89
C LYS A 59 -8.28 -12.17 -6.08
N ARG A 60 -6.98 -11.94 -5.88
CA ARG A 60 -5.93 -12.22 -6.85
C ARG A 60 -4.77 -12.90 -6.13
N GLU A 61 -4.20 -13.90 -6.76
CA GLU A 61 -3.00 -14.55 -6.25
C GLU A 61 -1.87 -13.52 -6.09
N SER A 62 -1.16 -13.62 -4.99
CA SER A 62 -0.06 -12.72 -4.64
C SER A 62 1.10 -13.47 -4.03
N PHE A 63 2.29 -12.96 -4.26
CA PHE A 63 3.47 -13.38 -3.53
C PHE A 63 3.48 -12.72 -2.15
N VAL A 64 3.55 -13.53 -1.11
CA VAL A 64 3.64 -13.06 0.28
C VAL A 64 5.11 -13.03 0.69
N LEU A 65 5.62 -11.85 1.05
CA LEU A 65 7.02 -11.65 1.37
C LEU A 65 7.21 -11.30 2.85
N ASN A 66 8.19 -11.95 3.48
CA ASN A 66 8.66 -11.56 4.80
C ASN A 66 9.59 -10.33 4.70
N ASN A 67 10.42 -10.31 3.68
CA ASN A 67 11.35 -9.23 3.40
C ASN A 67 11.19 -8.77 1.96
N ILE A 68 11.28 -7.47 1.72
CA ILE A 68 11.15 -6.93 0.35
C ILE A 68 12.30 -7.39 -0.57
N GLU A 69 13.45 -7.74 -0.01
CA GLU A 69 14.61 -8.25 -0.77
C GLU A 69 14.32 -9.58 -1.47
N ASP A 70 13.41 -10.39 -0.93
CA ASP A 70 13.00 -11.66 -1.52
C ASP A 70 12.33 -11.48 -2.90
N LEU A 71 11.90 -10.23 -3.20
CA LEU A 71 11.33 -9.87 -4.49
C LEU A 71 12.31 -10.10 -5.66
N SER A 72 13.61 -9.98 -5.43
CA SER A 72 14.63 -10.15 -6.48
C SER A 72 14.54 -11.52 -7.16
N SER A 73 14.39 -12.59 -6.37
CA SER A 73 14.26 -13.96 -6.89
C SER A 73 12.99 -14.17 -7.70
N ILE A 74 11.91 -13.50 -7.34
CA ILE A 74 10.65 -13.54 -8.07
C ILE A 74 10.78 -12.80 -9.41
N ILE A 75 11.42 -11.62 -9.41
CA ILE A 75 11.70 -10.86 -10.65
C ILE A 75 12.52 -11.68 -11.63
N GLU A 76 13.57 -12.37 -11.16
CA GLU A 76 14.42 -13.22 -11.98
C GLU A 76 13.65 -14.41 -12.58
N LYS A 77 12.67 -14.94 -11.89
CA LYS A 77 11.87 -16.07 -12.35
C LYS A 77 10.72 -15.65 -13.28
N GLU A 78 9.96 -14.64 -12.87
CA GLU A 78 8.71 -14.26 -13.54
C GLU A 78 8.92 -13.23 -14.66
N HIS A 79 10.07 -12.53 -14.70
CA HIS A 79 10.40 -11.47 -15.67
C HIS A 79 9.24 -10.49 -15.91
N PRO A 80 8.68 -9.87 -14.84
CA PRO A 80 7.51 -9.01 -14.96
C PRO A 80 7.85 -7.67 -15.64
N GLU A 81 6.85 -7.10 -16.31
CA GLU A 81 6.87 -5.73 -16.83
C GLU A 81 6.30 -4.75 -15.81
N ASN A 82 5.45 -5.26 -14.89
CA ASN A 82 4.82 -4.47 -13.84
C ASN A 82 4.85 -5.22 -12.51
N VAL A 83 5.17 -4.50 -11.43
CA VAL A 83 5.16 -5.00 -10.05
C VAL A 83 4.14 -4.20 -9.24
N PHE A 84 3.20 -4.89 -8.62
CA PHE A 84 2.17 -4.32 -7.75
C PHE A 84 2.47 -4.69 -6.31
N ILE A 85 2.61 -3.70 -5.42
CA ILE A 85 2.95 -3.88 -4.01
C ILE A 85 1.80 -3.33 -3.17
N ASP A 86 1.03 -4.21 -2.53
CA ASP A 86 0.00 -3.78 -1.59
C ASP A 86 0.58 -3.57 -0.19
N GLU A 87 0.01 -2.63 0.57
CA GLU A 87 0.40 -2.30 1.94
C GLU A 87 1.92 -2.04 2.11
N ALA A 88 2.51 -1.28 1.18
CA ALA A 88 3.94 -1.04 1.06
C ALA A 88 4.60 -0.50 2.35
N GLN A 89 3.86 0.19 3.23
CA GLN A 89 4.34 0.69 4.51
C GLN A 89 4.79 -0.41 5.50
N PHE A 90 4.36 -1.64 5.29
CA PHE A 90 4.77 -2.76 6.14
C PHE A 90 6.06 -3.45 5.70
N PHE A 91 6.74 -2.92 4.71
CA PHE A 91 8.12 -3.31 4.40
C PHE A 91 9.13 -2.38 5.08
N SER A 92 10.40 -2.79 5.10
CA SER A 92 11.50 -1.95 5.57
C SER A 92 11.84 -0.84 4.57
N THR A 93 12.63 0.16 4.99
CA THR A 93 13.15 1.24 4.12
C THR A 93 13.89 0.74 2.89
N LYS A 94 14.32 -0.50 2.85
CA LYS A 94 14.96 -1.12 1.66
C LYS A 94 14.06 -1.12 0.44
N ILE A 95 12.73 -1.02 0.63
CA ILE A 95 11.77 -0.87 -0.47
C ILE A 95 12.11 0.31 -1.37
N LEU A 96 12.62 1.41 -0.83
CA LEU A 96 12.99 2.61 -1.60
C LEU A 96 14.05 2.29 -2.66
N LYS A 97 15.11 1.60 -2.24
CA LYS A 97 16.19 1.18 -3.14
C LYS A 97 15.68 0.17 -4.19
N ILE A 98 14.90 -0.82 -3.77
CA ILE A 98 14.38 -1.86 -4.66
C ILE A 98 13.45 -1.26 -5.71
N VAL A 99 12.55 -0.35 -5.33
CA VAL A 99 11.68 0.37 -6.28
C VAL A 99 12.50 1.16 -7.30
N ASP A 100 13.55 1.86 -6.87
CA ASP A 100 14.43 2.60 -7.77
C ASP A 100 15.17 1.67 -8.76
N GLU A 101 15.68 0.52 -8.29
CA GLU A 101 16.35 -0.48 -9.11
C GLU A 101 15.40 -1.10 -10.16
N LEU A 102 14.16 -1.44 -9.77
CA LEU A 102 13.14 -1.94 -10.69
C LEU A 102 12.84 -0.93 -11.79
N ARG A 103 12.64 0.34 -11.43
CA ARG A 103 12.41 1.42 -12.40
C ARG A 103 13.58 1.61 -13.35
N LYS A 104 14.82 1.55 -12.85
CA LYS A 104 16.04 1.62 -13.69
C LYS A 104 16.11 0.47 -14.69
N SER A 105 15.57 -0.69 -14.35
CA SER A 105 15.46 -1.87 -15.21
C SER A 105 14.26 -1.83 -16.17
N GLY A 106 13.49 -0.74 -16.20
CA GLY A 106 12.33 -0.58 -17.09
C GLY A 106 11.03 -1.17 -16.58
N ILE A 107 10.97 -1.62 -15.31
CA ILE A 107 9.78 -2.23 -14.70
C ILE A 107 8.93 -1.12 -14.06
N ASN A 108 7.64 -1.08 -14.39
CA ASN A 108 6.70 -0.18 -13.71
C ASN A 108 6.36 -0.73 -12.33
N VAL A 109 6.29 0.17 -11.35
CA VAL A 109 5.96 -0.18 -9.96
C VAL A 109 4.71 0.55 -9.52
N TYR A 110 3.77 -0.19 -8.93
CA TYR A 110 2.52 0.34 -8.37
C TYR A 110 2.50 -0.02 -6.89
N CYS A 111 2.45 0.98 -6.01
CA CYS A 111 2.39 0.79 -4.57
C CYS A 111 1.06 1.29 -4.01
N SER A 112 0.40 0.51 -3.16
CA SER A 112 -0.63 1.05 -2.27
C SER A 112 -0.07 1.19 -0.85
N LEU A 113 -0.45 2.26 -0.15
CA LEU A 113 0.04 2.51 1.20
C LEU A 113 -0.88 3.41 2.03
N LEU A 114 -0.77 3.27 3.36
CA LEU A 114 -1.30 4.24 4.31
C LEU A 114 -0.35 5.45 4.36
N ASN A 115 -0.88 6.66 4.14
CA ASN A 115 -0.07 7.87 4.17
C ASN A 115 0.25 8.36 5.59
N GLN A 116 -0.57 7.99 6.58
CA GLN A 116 -0.44 8.47 7.95
C GLN A 116 -0.92 7.46 8.99
N THR A 117 -0.37 7.56 10.19
CA THR A 117 -0.83 6.84 11.38
C THR A 117 -2.15 7.41 11.89
N SER A 118 -2.79 6.74 12.86
CA SER A 118 -3.98 7.26 13.55
C SER A 118 -3.70 8.53 14.36
N GLU A 119 -2.44 8.85 14.64
CA GLU A 119 -2.00 10.08 15.29
C GLU A 119 -1.75 11.24 14.32
N GLY A 120 -1.90 11.01 13.00
CA GLY A 120 -1.68 12.02 11.96
C GLY A 120 -0.24 12.24 11.56
N LYS A 121 0.69 11.40 12.01
CA LYS A 121 2.10 11.41 11.58
C LYS A 121 2.25 10.65 10.26
N ALA A 122 3.27 10.97 9.47
CA ALA A 122 3.61 10.17 8.30
C ALA A 122 3.85 8.71 8.72
N PHE A 123 3.27 7.75 7.98
CA PHE A 123 3.36 6.34 8.37
C PHE A 123 4.82 5.86 8.25
N PRO A 124 5.44 5.33 9.33
CA PRO A 124 6.82 4.84 9.29
C PRO A 124 6.90 3.52 8.53
N PHE A 125 8.01 3.24 7.87
CA PHE A 125 8.33 1.88 7.42
C PHE A 125 8.58 0.95 8.61
N LEU A 126 8.57 -0.36 8.36
CA LEU A 126 8.68 -1.38 9.42
C LEU A 126 9.91 -1.20 10.32
N ASP A 127 11.05 -0.79 9.77
CA ASP A 127 12.31 -0.54 10.50
C ASP A 127 12.39 0.87 11.12
N LYS A 128 11.35 1.71 10.93
CA LYS A 128 11.21 3.08 11.47
C LYS A 128 12.36 4.04 11.17
N LYS A 129 13.18 3.76 10.16
CA LYS A 129 14.29 4.64 9.76
C LYS A 129 13.79 5.83 8.94
N GLU A 130 12.82 5.56 8.06
CA GLU A 130 12.19 6.54 7.19
C GLU A 130 10.66 6.30 7.21
N ASN A 131 9.91 7.10 6.50
CA ASN A 131 8.47 7.01 6.37
C ASN A 131 8.03 6.98 4.89
N VAL A 132 6.78 6.67 4.66
CA VAL A 132 6.20 6.55 3.32
C VAL A 132 6.24 7.83 2.48
N GLY A 133 6.53 8.98 3.10
CA GLY A 133 6.76 10.25 2.39
C GLY A 133 7.83 10.13 1.32
N GLU A 134 8.87 9.29 1.56
CA GLU A 134 9.92 9.03 0.58
C GLU A 134 9.39 8.40 -0.71
N LEU A 135 8.50 7.41 -0.62
CA LEU A 135 7.84 6.84 -1.81
C LEU A 135 6.96 7.86 -2.53
N LEU A 136 6.26 8.73 -1.78
CA LEU A 136 5.44 9.78 -2.38
C LEU A 136 6.28 10.79 -3.16
N VAL A 137 7.46 11.17 -2.64
CA VAL A 137 8.39 12.07 -3.32
C VAL A 137 9.04 11.43 -4.55
N MET A 138 9.33 10.13 -4.49
CA MET A 138 9.90 9.36 -5.62
C MET A 138 8.92 9.11 -6.75
N ALA A 139 7.60 9.22 -6.50
CA ALA A 139 6.56 8.81 -7.42
C ALA A 139 6.42 9.77 -8.62
N ASP A 140 6.24 9.18 -9.82
CA ASP A 140 5.85 9.93 -11.03
C ASP A 140 4.36 10.28 -10.98
N HIS A 141 3.55 9.40 -10.34
CA HIS A 141 2.11 9.61 -10.17
C HIS A 141 1.67 9.26 -8.75
N VAL A 142 0.99 10.18 -8.10
CA VAL A 142 0.37 9.97 -6.79
C VAL A 142 -1.15 10.11 -6.91
N LYS A 143 -1.87 9.05 -6.54
CA LYS A 143 -3.32 9.07 -6.43
C LYS A 143 -3.72 8.99 -4.96
N THR A 144 -4.29 10.07 -4.44
CA THR A 144 -4.82 10.09 -3.07
C THR A 144 -6.30 9.75 -3.08
N LEU A 145 -6.68 8.76 -2.27
CA LEU A 145 -8.06 8.33 -2.09
C LEU A 145 -8.60 8.77 -0.73
N ASN A 146 -9.89 9.06 -0.68
CA ASN A 146 -10.61 9.37 0.54
C ASN A 146 -11.60 8.25 0.86
N ALA A 147 -11.79 7.98 2.15
CA ALA A 147 -12.89 7.18 2.63
C ALA A 147 -14.12 8.06 2.93
N VAL A 148 -15.16 7.47 3.52
CA VAL A 148 -16.35 8.20 3.96
C VAL A 148 -16.36 8.25 5.49
N CYS A 149 -16.55 9.43 6.06
CA CYS A 149 -16.67 9.61 7.49
C CYS A 149 -18.02 9.07 7.99
N PRO A 150 -18.05 8.07 8.89
CA PRO A 150 -19.30 7.46 9.36
C PRO A 150 -20.16 8.42 10.19
N VAL A 151 -19.57 9.51 10.71
CA VAL A 151 -20.31 10.49 11.52
C VAL A 151 -21.11 11.47 10.69
N CYS A 152 -20.59 11.91 9.55
CA CYS A 152 -21.20 13.00 8.77
C CYS A 152 -21.30 12.77 7.26
N GLY A 153 -20.85 11.62 6.75
CA GLY A 153 -20.88 11.30 5.33
C GLY A 153 -19.88 12.07 4.45
N LYS A 154 -19.13 13.03 4.99
CA LYS A 154 -18.11 13.80 4.24
C LYS A 154 -16.88 12.93 3.94
N ASN A 155 -16.01 13.40 3.04
CA ASN A 155 -14.73 12.77 2.75
C ASN A 155 -13.89 12.63 4.02
N ALA A 156 -13.45 11.40 4.29
CA ALA A 156 -12.56 11.04 5.39
C ALA A 156 -11.12 10.93 4.88
N THR A 157 -10.25 11.73 5.44
CA THR A 157 -8.81 11.77 5.11
C THR A 157 -7.94 11.22 6.24
N LYS A 158 -8.55 10.83 7.36
CA LYS A 158 -7.90 10.37 8.58
C LYS A 158 -8.30 8.95 8.93
N THR A 159 -7.37 8.20 9.51
CA THR A 159 -7.65 6.94 10.20
C THR A 159 -7.79 7.24 11.69
N PHE A 160 -8.90 6.85 12.29
CA PHE A 160 -9.17 7.01 13.72
C PHE A 160 -9.07 5.66 14.41
N LYS A 161 -8.39 5.59 15.56
CA LYS A 161 -8.26 4.40 16.37
C LYS A 161 -9.37 4.36 17.43
N LEU A 162 -10.22 3.34 17.42
CA LEU A 162 -11.38 3.21 18.30
C LEU A 162 -10.97 3.00 19.77
N GLU A 163 -9.93 2.17 20.00
CA GLU A 163 -9.42 1.88 21.33
C GLU A 163 -7.93 2.21 21.44
N SER A 164 -7.50 2.76 22.59
CA SER A 164 -6.09 3.04 22.83
C SER A 164 -5.37 1.76 23.24
N SER A 165 -4.45 1.26 22.38
CA SER A 165 -3.59 0.10 22.71
C SER A 165 -2.20 0.50 23.19
N GLY A 166 -1.91 1.80 23.29
CA GLY A 166 -0.57 2.32 23.64
C GLY A 166 0.51 2.10 22.56
N GLN A 167 0.16 1.49 21.43
CA GLN A 167 1.07 1.29 20.29
C GLN A 167 0.73 2.25 19.16
N GLU A 168 1.74 2.90 18.60
CA GLU A 168 1.61 3.85 17.47
C GLU A 168 1.14 3.14 16.19
N VAL A 169 1.65 1.95 15.95
CA VAL A 169 1.27 1.07 14.84
C VAL A 169 0.74 -0.23 15.41
N ASP A 170 -0.54 -0.50 15.21
CA ASP A 170 -1.21 -1.72 15.63
C ASP A 170 -1.97 -2.28 14.43
N VAL A 171 -1.63 -3.49 14.01
CA VAL A 171 -2.28 -4.15 12.87
C VAL A 171 -3.70 -4.55 13.24
N GLY A 172 -4.67 -4.12 12.46
CA GLY A 172 -6.08 -4.42 12.71
C GLY A 172 -7.00 -3.91 11.59
N GLY A 173 -8.24 -4.35 11.63
CA GLY A 173 -9.30 -3.99 10.68
C GLY A 173 -10.34 -3.03 11.26
N SER A 174 -11.59 -3.17 10.77
CA SER A 174 -12.75 -2.36 11.16
C SER A 174 -13.15 -2.46 12.63
N ASN A 175 -12.66 -3.47 13.36
CA ASN A 175 -12.85 -3.59 14.80
C ASN A 175 -11.97 -2.63 15.60
N LYS A 176 -10.85 -2.15 15.05
CA LYS A 176 -9.90 -1.25 15.73
C LYS A 176 -9.86 0.16 15.16
N TYR A 177 -10.22 0.32 13.90
CA TYR A 177 -10.06 1.56 13.15
C TYR A 177 -11.31 1.92 12.37
N GLU A 178 -11.52 3.21 12.18
CA GLU A 178 -12.52 3.75 11.27
C GLU A 178 -12.01 5.00 10.56
N PRO A 179 -12.56 5.34 9.37
CA PRO A 179 -12.19 6.56 8.68
C PRO A 179 -12.92 7.76 9.27
N ARG A 180 -12.24 8.91 9.41
CA ARG A 180 -12.82 10.16 9.89
C ARG A 180 -12.43 11.33 8.99
N CYS A 181 -13.34 12.31 8.86
CA CYS A 181 -12.98 13.62 8.33
C CYS A 181 -12.22 14.40 9.42
N TYR A 182 -11.58 15.51 9.02
CA TYR A 182 -10.75 16.29 9.95
C TYR A 182 -11.57 16.84 11.15
N GLU A 183 -12.82 17.23 10.94
CA GLU A 183 -13.72 17.75 11.99
C GLU A 183 -14.05 16.69 13.05
N HIS A 184 -14.10 15.41 12.68
CA HIS A 184 -14.48 14.30 13.59
C HIS A 184 -13.27 13.42 13.98
N TRP A 185 -12.09 13.87 13.66
CA TRP A 185 -10.86 13.18 14.00
C TRP A 185 -10.15 13.88 15.16
N GLU A 186 -10.21 13.27 16.33
CA GLU A 186 -9.46 13.69 17.53
C GLU A 186 -8.53 12.53 17.90
N PRO A 187 -7.21 12.63 17.61
CA PRO A 187 -6.29 11.57 17.96
C PRO A 187 -6.22 11.39 19.48
N LYS A 188 -6.46 10.18 19.94
CA LYS A 188 -6.27 9.84 21.34
C LYS A 188 -4.77 9.90 21.65
N LYS A 189 -4.40 10.74 22.58
CA LYS A 189 -3.03 10.88 23.11
C LYS A 189 -2.62 9.68 23.93
#